data_7208f524e8382b6fc1a255974e3d8098
#
_entry.id   7208f524e8382b6fc1a255974e3d8098
#
_cell.length_a   1.000
_cell.length_b   1.000
_cell.length_c   1.000
_cell.angle_alpha   90.00
_cell.angle_beta   90.00
_cell.angle_gamma   90.00
#
_symmetry.space_group_name_H-M   'P 1'
#
loop_
_entity.id
_entity.type
_entity.pdbx_description
1 polymer ?
#
loop_
_entity_poly.entity_id
_entity_poly.type
_entity_poly.pdbx_seq_one_letter_code
_entity_poly.pdbx_strand_id
1 'polypeptide(L)'
;RLLKCRFARSLAVELGLRKLLELLNALVSITNFGIVRMKTDRPVNLNLFVFSFPLAAIVSITHRITGVMLFVGVAFALYALDLATSSEQGFAAAKVLVAQPLGMFILLGLIATLTFHIIAGLKHLLMDFHVGDTVGAAYAGSIAVIVLTVIVTAAIGVVLW
;
A
#
# COMPACT_ATOMS: atom_id res chain seq x y z
N ARG A 1 -11.55 70.90 -14.77
CA ARG A 1 -11.04 69.65 -15.47
C ARG A 1 -10.56 68.62 -14.47
N LEU A 2 -9.93 68.95 -13.32
CA LEU A 2 -9.40 67.97 -12.35
C LEU A 2 -10.48 67.23 -11.57
N LEU A 3 -11.64 67.78 -11.29
CA LEU A 3 -12.76 67.15 -10.58
C LEU A 3 -13.40 66.02 -11.45
N LYS A 4 -13.54 66.21 -12.77
CA LYS A 4 -14.05 65.17 -13.66
C LYS A 4 -13.12 63.94 -13.75
N CYS A 5 -11.82 64.15 -13.69
CA CYS A 5 -10.82 63.08 -13.70
C CYS A 5 -10.83 62.24 -12.43
N ARG A 6 -11.02 62.87 -11.25
CA ARG A 6 -11.13 62.18 -9.95
C ARG A 6 -12.42 61.35 -9.88
N PHE A 7 -13.55 61.90 -10.35
CA PHE A 7 -14.84 61.18 -10.39
C PHE A 7 -14.79 59.95 -11.30
N ALA A 8 -14.22 60.09 -12.50
CA ALA A 8 -14.09 58.98 -13.44
C ALA A 8 -13.18 57.87 -12.89
N ARG A 9 -12.10 58.23 -12.16
CA ARG A 9 -11.21 57.24 -11.54
C ARG A 9 -11.87 56.51 -10.37
N SER A 10 -12.68 57.23 -9.55
CA SER A 10 -13.46 56.62 -8.46
C SER A 10 -14.50 55.66 -9.03
N LEU A 11 -15.20 56.03 -10.08
CA LEU A 11 -16.20 55.16 -10.71
C LEU A 11 -15.60 53.93 -11.35
N ALA A 12 -14.42 54.05 -11.97
CA ALA A 12 -13.70 52.91 -12.54
C ALA A 12 -13.21 51.90 -11.47
N VAL A 13 -12.77 52.42 -10.32
CA VAL A 13 -12.37 51.59 -9.17
C VAL A 13 -13.59 50.86 -8.58
N GLU A 14 -14.72 51.57 -8.38
CA GLU A 14 -15.95 50.94 -7.88
C GLU A 14 -16.49 49.86 -8.84
N LEU A 15 -16.48 50.11 -10.16
CA LEU A 15 -16.88 49.13 -11.17
C LEU A 15 -15.94 47.93 -11.19
N GLY A 16 -14.63 48.13 -11.04
CA GLY A 16 -13.64 47.07 -10.93
C GLY A 16 -13.86 46.21 -9.69
N LEU A 17 -14.12 46.86 -8.53
CA LEU A 17 -14.39 46.18 -7.28
C LEU A 17 -15.68 45.35 -7.32
N ARG A 18 -16.74 45.89 -7.90
CA ARG A 18 -18.01 45.15 -8.11
C ARG A 18 -17.80 43.91 -9.00
N LYS A 19 -17.09 44.02 -10.12
CA LYS A 19 -16.76 42.89 -10.97
C LYS A 19 -15.93 41.84 -10.24
N LEU A 20 -14.98 42.28 -9.43
CA LEU A 20 -14.17 41.34 -8.61
C LEU A 20 -15.03 40.58 -7.59
N LEU A 21 -15.96 41.27 -6.91
CA LEU A 21 -16.90 40.66 -5.98
C LEU A 21 -17.86 39.69 -6.67
N GLU A 22 -18.34 40.00 -7.87
CA GLU A 22 -19.17 39.09 -8.67
C GLU A 22 -18.39 37.83 -9.05
N LEU A 23 -17.12 37.96 -9.47
CA LEU A 23 -16.25 36.81 -9.78
C LEU A 23 -15.96 35.96 -8.56
N LEU A 24 -15.70 36.58 -7.41
CA LEU A 24 -15.50 35.86 -6.13
C LEU A 24 -16.76 35.11 -5.70
N ASN A 25 -17.94 35.71 -5.82
CA ASN A 25 -19.19 35.07 -5.54
C ASN A 25 -19.50 33.92 -6.52
N ALA A 26 -19.15 34.06 -7.78
CA ALA A 26 -19.27 33.00 -8.77
C ALA A 26 -18.33 31.83 -8.45
N LEU A 27 -17.07 32.11 -8.06
CA LEU A 27 -16.11 31.09 -7.61
C LEU A 27 -16.58 30.37 -6.35
N VAL A 28 -17.09 31.11 -5.36
CA VAL A 28 -17.67 30.53 -4.13
C VAL A 28 -18.89 29.67 -4.44
N SER A 29 -19.72 30.10 -5.40
CA SER A 29 -20.88 29.30 -5.86
C SER A 29 -20.45 28.01 -6.57
N ILE A 30 -19.38 28.05 -7.38
CA ILE A 30 -18.82 26.86 -8.04
C ILE A 30 -18.20 25.90 -7.01
N THR A 31 -17.48 26.41 -6.02
CA THR A 31 -16.91 25.59 -4.96
C THR A 31 -18.00 24.99 -4.05
N ASN A 32 -19.08 25.70 -3.78
CA ASN A 32 -20.22 25.20 -3.01
C ASN A 32 -21.07 24.19 -3.82
N PHE A 33 -21.11 24.28 -5.14
CA PHE A 33 -21.79 23.30 -5.99
C PHE A 33 -21.09 21.94 -5.99
N GLY A 34 -19.77 21.91 -5.75
CA GLY A 34 -19.00 20.66 -5.60
C GLY A 34 -19.22 19.95 -4.25
N ILE A 35 -19.78 20.63 -3.25
CA ILE A 35 -20.19 20.04 -1.97
C ILE A 35 -21.68 19.68 -2.07
N VAL A 36 -22.06 18.85 -3.03
CA VAL A 36 -23.26 18.03 -2.86
C VAL A 36 -22.96 17.12 -1.70
N ARG A 37 -23.46 17.49 -0.53
CA ARG A 37 -23.57 16.60 0.63
C ARG A 37 -24.45 15.44 0.18
N MET A 38 -23.83 14.43 -0.43
CA MET A 38 -24.46 13.12 -0.55
C MET A 38 -24.70 12.66 0.87
N LYS A 39 -25.91 12.89 1.35
CA LYS A 39 -26.46 12.24 2.54
C LYS A 39 -26.57 10.76 2.17
N THR A 40 -25.44 10.08 2.21
CA THR A 40 -25.39 8.64 1.98
C THR A 40 -25.90 8.02 3.26
N ASP A 41 -27.19 7.67 3.31
CA ASP A 41 -27.76 6.71 4.25
C ASP A 41 -27.17 5.31 3.97
N ARG A 42 -25.86 5.24 3.72
CA ARG A 42 -25.16 3.96 3.59
C ARG A 42 -24.97 3.43 4.99
N PRO A 43 -25.54 2.26 5.33
CA PRO A 43 -25.30 1.64 6.62
C PRO A 43 -23.79 1.43 6.78
N VAL A 44 -23.20 2.14 7.73
CA VAL A 44 -21.78 2.00 8.06
C VAL A 44 -21.66 0.84 9.03
N ASN A 45 -21.26 -0.32 8.53
CA ASN A 45 -20.98 -1.47 9.40
C ASN A 45 -19.50 -1.39 9.85
N LEU A 46 -19.29 -0.91 11.07
CA LEU A 46 -17.95 -0.82 11.69
C LEU A 46 -17.57 -2.10 12.46
N ASN A 47 -18.43 -3.10 12.49
CA ASN A 47 -18.15 -4.34 13.20
C ASN A 47 -17.36 -5.29 12.31
N LEU A 48 -16.04 -5.25 12.44
CA LEU A 48 -15.09 -6.07 11.67
C LEU A 48 -15.26 -7.58 11.93
N PHE A 49 -15.86 -7.98 13.04
CA PHE A 49 -16.08 -9.39 13.38
C PHE A 49 -17.30 -10.01 12.68
N VAL A 50 -18.22 -9.17 12.18
CA VAL A 50 -19.43 -9.61 11.46
C VAL A 50 -19.21 -9.54 9.94
N PHE A 51 -18.21 -8.81 9.48
CA PHE A 51 -17.94 -8.62 8.06
C PHE A 51 -17.13 -9.77 7.48
N SER A 52 -17.69 -10.49 6.50
CA SER A 52 -16.95 -11.51 5.75
C SER A 52 -16.04 -10.85 4.70
N PHE A 53 -14.75 -10.79 4.99
CA PHE A 53 -13.78 -10.26 4.02
C PHE A 53 -13.60 -11.21 2.84
N PRO A 54 -13.69 -10.73 1.59
CA PRO A 54 -13.36 -11.56 0.43
C PRO A 54 -11.87 -11.95 0.49
N LEU A 55 -11.55 -13.17 0.01
CA LEU A 55 -10.19 -13.72 0.05
C LEU A 55 -9.15 -12.78 -0.58
N ALA A 56 -9.53 -12.11 -1.68
CA ALA A 56 -8.65 -11.12 -2.33
C ALA A 56 -8.27 -9.95 -1.42
N ALA A 57 -9.16 -9.50 -0.53
CA ALA A 57 -8.86 -8.46 0.45
C ALA A 57 -7.91 -8.98 1.53
N ILE A 58 -8.09 -10.22 2.00
CA ILE A 58 -7.20 -10.85 2.99
C ILE A 58 -5.79 -10.97 2.42
N VAL A 59 -5.63 -11.46 1.19
CA VAL A 59 -4.33 -11.57 0.52
C VAL A 59 -3.68 -10.18 0.35
N SER A 60 -4.47 -9.15 0.02
CA SER A 60 -3.97 -7.77 -0.11
C SER A 60 -3.47 -7.20 1.23
N ILE A 61 -4.20 -7.43 2.31
CA ILE A 61 -3.79 -6.98 3.65
C ILE A 61 -2.52 -7.75 4.08
N THR A 62 -2.51 -9.07 3.90
CA THR A 62 -1.34 -9.91 4.24
C THR A 62 -0.10 -9.50 3.43
N HIS A 63 -0.25 -9.12 2.15
CA HIS A 63 0.85 -8.60 1.35
C HIS A 63 1.47 -7.33 1.97
N ARG A 64 0.65 -6.42 2.50
CA ARG A 64 1.15 -5.22 3.20
C ARG A 64 1.87 -5.57 4.51
N ILE A 65 1.30 -6.50 5.28
CA ILE A 65 1.92 -6.97 6.54
C ILE A 65 3.27 -7.63 6.25
N THR A 66 3.33 -8.51 5.25
CA THR A 66 4.59 -9.15 4.85
C THR A 66 5.62 -8.16 4.37
N GLY A 67 5.23 -7.05 3.71
CA GLY A 67 6.13 -5.96 3.36
C GLY A 67 6.80 -5.31 4.56
N VAL A 68 6.03 -5.04 5.62
CA VAL A 68 6.58 -4.51 6.88
C VAL A 68 7.50 -5.54 7.56
N MET A 69 7.10 -6.81 7.59
CA MET A 69 7.93 -7.89 8.13
C MET A 69 9.26 -8.02 7.38
N LEU A 70 9.23 -7.92 6.05
CA LEU A 70 10.44 -7.97 5.23
C LEU A 70 11.35 -6.76 5.43
N PHE A 71 10.80 -5.58 5.65
CA PHE A 71 11.62 -4.41 5.98
C PHE A 71 12.51 -4.65 7.20
N VAL A 72 11.95 -5.25 8.26
CA VAL A 72 12.71 -5.66 9.45
C VAL A 72 13.60 -6.86 9.15
N GLY A 73 13.07 -7.85 8.43
CA GLY A 73 13.80 -9.08 8.08
C GLY A 73 15.03 -8.83 7.21
N VAL A 74 14.97 -7.89 6.28
CA VAL A 74 16.13 -7.50 5.43
C VAL A 74 17.24 -6.90 6.28
N ALA A 75 16.93 -6.04 7.25
CA ALA A 75 17.93 -5.47 8.15
C ALA A 75 18.66 -6.58 8.93
N PHE A 76 17.90 -7.57 9.40
CA PHE A 76 18.48 -8.74 10.08
C PHE A 76 19.32 -9.62 9.14
N ALA A 77 18.84 -9.85 7.91
CA ALA A 77 19.56 -10.61 6.90
C ALA A 77 20.89 -9.94 6.49
N LEU A 78 20.89 -8.61 6.36
CA LEU A 78 22.11 -7.85 6.10
C LEU A 78 23.11 -7.93 7.24
N TYR A 79 22.64 -7.86 8.49
CA TYR A 79 23.50 -8.07 9.66
C TYR A 79 24.12 -9.48 9.68
N ALA A 80 23.31 -10.50 9.40
CA ALA A 80 23.82 -11.87 9.32
C ALA A 80 24.81 -12.09 8.18
N LEU A 81 24.59 -11.41 7.04
CA LEU A 81 25.50 -11.41 5.89
C LEU A 81 26.83 -10.72 6.24
N ASP A 82 26.78 -9.55 6.87
CA ASP A 82 27.97 -8.83 7.31
C ASP A 82 28.79 -9.68 8.27
N LEU A 83 28.15 -10.33 9.25
CA LEU A 83 28.81 -11.26 10.15
C LEU A 83 29.45 -12.42 9.39
N ALA A 84 28.75 -13.03 8.45
CA ALA A 84 29.23 -14.18 7.68
C ALA A 84 30.40 -13.84 6.75
N THR A 85 30.48 -12.58 6.27
CA THR A 85 31.53 -12.14 5.34
C THR A 85 32.72 -11.46 6.03
N SER A 86 32.61 -11.14 7.32
CA SER A 86 33.63 -10.40 8.07
C SER A 86 34.89 -11.22 8.34
N SER A 87 34.77 -12.53 8.60
CA SER A 87 35.89 -13.43 8.90
C SER A 87 35.47 -14.90 8.78
N GLU A 88 36.44 -15.81 8.73
CA GLU A 88 36.19 -17.25 8.76
C GLU A 88 35.46 -17.67 10.05
N GLN A 89 35.83 -17.07 11.18
CA GLN A 89 35.16 -17.28 12.46
C GLN A 89 33.72 -16.73 12.45
N GLY A 90 33.50 -15.58 11.83
CA GLY A 90 32.16 -14.98 11.65
C GLY A 90 31.25 -15.87 10.79
N PHE A 91 31.81 -16.43 9.72
CA PHE A 91 31.09 -17.40 8.89
C PHE A 91 30.70 -18.67 9.67
N ALA A 92 31.62 -19.23 10.47
CA ALA A 92 31.31 -20.37 11.30
C ALA A 92 30.23 -20.05 12.33
N ALA A 93 30.28 -18.89 12.97
CA ALA A 93 29.25 -18.42 13.91
C ALA A 93 27.88 -18.25 13.25
N ALA A 94 27.82 -17.63 12.08
CA ALA A 94 26.57 -17.48 11.32
C ALA A 94 25.97 -18.83 10.92
N LYS A 95 26.82 -19.78 10.49
CA LYS A 95 26.38 -21.14 10.16
C LYS A 95 25.79 -21.88 11.38
N VAL A 96 26.41 -21.75 12.53
CA VAL A 96 25.89 -22.35 13.80
C VAL A 96 24.55 -21.72 14.17
N LEU A 97 24.42 -20.38 14.05
CA LEU A 97 23.20 -19.67 14.38
C LEU A 97 22.02 -20.15 13.50
N VAL A 98 22.25 -20.31 12.21
CA VAL A 98 21.20 -20.76 11.27
C VAL A 98 20.89 -22.24 11.45
N ALA A 99 21.87 -23.07 11.80
CA ALA A 99 21.67 -24.51 11.98
C ALA A 99 20.89 -24.88 13.27
N GLN A 100 20.73 -23.95 14.20
CA GLN A 100 19.90 -24.21 15.39
C GLN A 100 18.42 -24.24 15.03
N PRO A 101 17.59 -25.02 15.74
CA PRO A 101 16.15 -25.13 15.42
C PRO A 101 15.41 -23.79 15.35
N LEU A 102 15.73 -22.87 16.24
CA LEU A 102 15.15 -21.52 16.24
C LEU A 102 15.61 -20.71 15.01
N GLY A 103 16.91 -20.76 14.68
CA GLY A 103 17.46 -20.08 13.50
C GLY A 103 16.85 -20.60 12.21
N MET A 104 16.68 -21.90 12.09
CA MET A 104 16.06 -22.56 10.95
C MET A 104 14.58 -22.20 10.81
N PHE A 105 13.85 -22.15 11.94
CA PHE A 105 12.44 -21.71 11.94
C PHE A 105 12.30 -20.25 11.51
N ILE A 106 13.17 -19.36 11.99
CA ILE A 106 13.19 -17.94 11.58
C ILE A 106 13.53 -17.81 10.09
N LEU A 107 14.52 -18.55 9.61
CA LEU A 107 14.90 -18.53 8.19
C LEU A 107 13.76 -19.02 7.30
N LEU A 108 13.11 -20.12 7.66
CA LEU A 108 11.97 -20.65 6.91
C LEU A 108 10.78 -19.66 6.92
N GLY A 109 10.51 -19.02 8.07
CA GLY A 109 9.51 -17.97 8.18
C GLY A 109 9.81 -16.76 7.30
N LEU A 110 11.06 -16.35 7.22
CA LEU A 110 11.49 -15.25 6.35
C LEU A 110 11.35 -15.62 4.86
N ILE A 111 11.72 -16.85 4.49
CA ILE A 111 11.55 -17.39 3.14
C ILE A 111 10.06 -17.45 2.76
N ALA A 112 9.21 -17.94 3.66
CA ALA A 112 7.77 -17.99 3.44
C ALA A 112 7.18 -16.59 3.23
N THR A 113 7.59 -15.63 4.05
CA THR A 113 7.18 -14.23 3.97
C THR A 113 7.61 -13.60 2.65
N LEU A 114 8.85 -13.81 2.23
CA LEU A 114 9.40 -13.31 0.97
C LEU A 114 8.68 -13.94 -0.23
N THR A 115 8.49 -15.25 -0.22
CA THR A 115 7.79 -15.98 -1.28
C THR A 115 6.37 -15.47 -1.45
N PHE A 116 5.62 -15.37 -0.35
CA PHE A 116 4.26 -14.82 -0.38
C PHE A 116 4.25 -13.40 -0.92
N HIS A 117 5.15 -12.56 -0.43
CA HIS A 117 5.21 -11.15 -0.84
C HIS A 117 5.48 -10.97 -2.33
N ILE A 118 6.42 -11.75 -2.89
CA ILE A 118 6.73 -11.71 -4.33
C ILE A 118 5.53 -12.18 -5.15
N ILE A 119 4.92 -13.33 -4.82
CA ILE A 119 3.82 -13.90 -5.60
C ILE A 119 2.57 -13.01 -5.51
N ALA A 120 2.24 -12.51 -4.32
CA ALA A 120 1.13 -11.59 -4.12
C ALA A 120 1.37 -10.24 -4.81
N GLY A 121 2.60 -9.72 -4.75
CA GLY A 121 3.00 -8.50 -5.47
C GLY A 121 2.86 -8.65 -6.98
N LEU A 122 3.32 -9.77 -7.53
CA LEU A 122 3.15 -10.07 -8.96
C LEU A 122 1.68 -10.13 -9.36
N LYS A 123 0.82 -10.77 -8.53
CA LYS A 123 -0.63 -10.76 -8.74
C LYS A 123 -1.17 -9.32 -8.79
N HIS A 124 -0.77 -8.45 -7.88
CA HIS A 124 -1.22 -7.06 -7.87
C HIS A 124 -0.78 -6.29 -9.12
N LEU A 125 0.47 -6.47 -9.55
CA LEU A 125 0.97 -5.88 -10.80
C LEU A 125 0.18 -6.37 -12.03
N LEU A 126 -0.16 -7.66 -12.10
CA LEU A 126 -0.99 -8.19 -13.20
C LEU A 126 -2.39 -7.55 -13.22
N MET A 127 -2.99 -7.35 -12.04
CA MET A 127 -4.29 -6.67 -11.94
C MET A 127 -4.21 -5.20 -12.34
N ASP A 128 -3.09 -4.51 -12.10
CA ASP A 128 -2.87 -3.13 -12.54
C ASP A 128 -2.80 -3.04 -14.07
N PHE A 129 -2.37 -4.10 -14.75
CA PHE A 129 -2.43 -4.26 -16.21
C PHE A 129 -3.79 -4.78 -16.72
N HIS A 130 -4.82 -4.76 -15.89
CA HIS A 130 -6.16 -5.30 -16.21
C HIS A 130 -6.20 -6.80 -16.52
N VAL A 131 -5.19 -7.54 -16.10
CA VAL A 131 -5.14 -9.01 -16.23
C VAL A 131 -5.70 -9.63 -14.95
N GLY A 132 -6.87 -10.26 -15.05
CA GLY A 132 -7.49 -10.95 -13.92
C GLY A 132 -8.18 -10.01 -12.91
N ASP A 133 -8.70 -8.87 -13.35
CA ASP A 133 -9.38 -7.85 -12.54
C ASP A 133 -10.85 -8.17 -12.23
N THR A 134 -11.40 -9.25 -12.80
CA THR A 134 -12.75 -9.72 -12.47
C THR A 134 -12.80 -10.36 -11.08
N VAL A 135 -13.97 -10.31 -10.43
CA VAL A 135 -14.16 -10.87 -9.07
C VAL A 135 -13.74 -12.34 -8.99
N GLY A 136 -14.12 -13.15 -10.01
CA GLY A 136 -13.77 -14.58 -10.08
C GLY A 136 -12.27 -14.79 -10.25
N ALA A 137 -11.62 -14.05 -11.15
CA ALA A 137 -10.19 -14.15 -11.40
C ALA A 137 -9.38 -13.64 -10.18
N ALA A 138 -9.82 -12.57 -9.53
CA ALA A 138 -9.21 -12.06 -8.29
C ALA A 138 -9.26 -13.10 -7.17
N TYR A 139 -10.36 -13.85 -7.04
CA TYR A 139 -10.50 -14.95 -6.09
C TYR A 139 -9.57 -16.13 -6.44
N ALA A 140 -9.60 -16.61 -7.68
CA ALA A 140 -8.73 -17.70 -8.15
C ALA A 140 -7.25 -17.35 -8.02
N GLY A 141 -6.85 -16.12 -8.38
CA GLY A 141 -5.50 -15.61 -8.20
C GLY A 141 -5.07 -15.58 -6.74
N SER A 142 -6.00 -15.31 -5.82
CA SER A 142 -5.71 -15.32 -4.38
C SER A 142 -5.45 -16.73 -3.86
N ILE A 143 -6.19 -17.73 -4.35
CA ILE A 143 -5.92 -19.14 -4.04
C ILE A 143 -4.56 -19.54 -4.62
N ALA A 144 -4.27 -19.15 -5.86
CA ALA A 144 -2.97 -19.46 -6.48
C ALA A 144 -1.80 -18.88 -5.67
N VAL A 145 -1.90 -17.65 -5.15
CA VAL A 145 -0.87 -17.05 -4.27
C VAL A 145 -0.62 -17.93 -3.07
N ILE A 146 -1.66 -18.37 -2.37
CA ILE A 146 -1.52 -19.20 -1.16
C ILE A 146 -0.90 -20.55 -1.49
N VAL A 147 -1.43 -21.25 -2.50
CA VAL A 147 -0.98 -22.59 -2.91
C VAL A 147 0.48 -22.56 -3.36
N LEU A 148 0.85 -21.60 -4.22
CA LEU A 148 2.22 -21.46 -4.71
C LEU A 148 3.18 -21.10 -3.55
N THR A 149 2.77 -20.25 -2.62
CA THR A 149 3.58 -19.94 -1.45
C THR A 149 3.88 -21.19 -0.62
N VAL A 150 2.87 -22.00 -0.34
CA VAL A 150 3.03 -23.26 0.41
C VAL A 150 3.94 -24.22 -0.32
N ILE A 151 3.73 -24.44 -1.61
CA ILE A 151 4.54 -25.37 -2.44
C ILE A 151 6.01 -24.92 -2.44
N VAL A 152 6.28 -23.67 -2.77
CA VAL A 152 7.66 -23.16 -2.87
C VAL A 152 8.35 -23.17 -1.50
N THR A 153 7.66 -22.76 -0.45
CA THR A 153 8.23 -22.77 0.92
C THR A 153 8.52 -24.19 1.38
N ALA A 154 7.60 -25.14 1.13
CA ALA A 154 7.82 -26.54 1.49
C ALA A 154 8.97 -27.15 0.70
N ALA A 155 9.07 -26.88 -0.61
CA ALA A 155 10.18 -27.36 -1.44
C ALA A 155 11.54 -26.85 -0.94
N ILE A 156 11.62 -25.57 -0.59
CA ILE A 156 12.86 -24.99 -0.01
C ILE A 156 13.12 -25.60 1.37
N GLY A 157 12.09 -25.77 2.20
CA GLY A 157 12.22 -26.41 3.50
C GLY A 157 12.81 -27.82 3.43
N VAL A 158 12.35 -28.63 2.48
CA VAL A 158 12.89 -30.00 2.27
C VAL A 158 14.35 -29.98 1.81
N VAL A 159 14.79 -28.96 1.07
CA VAL A 159 16.19 -28.83 0.64
C VAL A 159 17.09 -28.35 1.79
N LEU A 160 16.54 -27.55 2.70
CA LEU A 160 17.29 -27.01 3.84
C LEU A 160 17.43 -28.00 5.00
N TRP A 161 16.53 -28.98 5.09
CA TRP A 161 16.49 -30.01 6.12
C TRP A 161 16.98 -31.36 5.58
#